data_024332dd005df579e70057fe24249c6f
#
_entry.id   024332dd005df579e70057fe24249c6f
#
_cell.length_a   1.000
_cell.length_b   1.000
_cell.length_c   1.000
_cell.angle_alpha   90.00
_cell.angle_beta   90.00
_cell.angle_gamma   90.00
#
_symmetry.space_group_name_H-M   'P 1'
#
loop_
_entity.id
_entity.type
_entity.pdbx_description
1 polymer ?
#
loop_
_entity_poly.entity_id
_entity_poly.type
_entity_poly.pdbx_seq_one_letter_code
_entity_poly.pdbx_strand_id
1 'polypeptide(L)'
;VKDNIIAVQSSIDNPIKALYETKKIAVEVLGKKEKSPQYQLQKYYPAIYAEIRKKELSAFGETFKMSLKKGMKSGIFRPSLDTQFITLIYFNGFRGLRDIELFPPEDYDIDQIIDKFIDYHLRAIVTAKGLKFLENYNTLKLNEN
;
A
#
# COMPACT_ATOMS: atom_id res chain seq x y z
N VAL A 1 2.56 10.75 10.30
CA VAL A 1 2.18 9.76 9.27
C VAL A 1 2.41 8.35 9.78
N LYS A 2 3.63 7.99 10.18
CA LYS A 2 3.96 6.64 10.67
C LYS A 2 3.08 6.22 11.85
N ASP A 3 2.94 7.08 12.86
CA ASP A 3 2.16 6.80 14.07
C ASP A 3 0.67 6.61 13.75
N ASN A 4 0.13 7.36 12.79
CA ASN A 4 -1.24 7.22 12.31
C ASN A 4 -1.44 5.88 11.59
N ILE A 5 -0.48 5.44 10.78
CA ILE A 5 -0.54 4.14 10.09
C ILE A 5 -0.51 3.00 11.12
N ILE A 6 0.39 3.08 12.10
CA ILE A 6 0.48 2.09 13.18
C ILE A 6 -0.82 2.04 13.97
N ALA A 7 -1.40 3.19 14.34
CA ALA A 7 -2.65 3.27 15.07
C ALA A 7 -3.81 2.63 14.31
N VAL A 8 -3.95 2.94 13.02
CA VAL A 8 -4.99 2.36 12.14
C VAL A 8 -4.83 0.84 12.03
N GLN A 9 -3.63 0.35 11.77
CA GLN A 9 -3.40 -1.10 11.63
C GLN A 9 -3.55 -1.87 12.94
N SER A 10 -3.30 -1.22 14.08
CA SER A 10 -3.47 -1.85 15.40
C SER A 10 -4.94 -1.89 15.84
N SER A 11 -5.73 -0.89 15.45
CA SER A 11 -7.15 -0.77 15.86
C SER A 11 -8.12 -1.60 15.02
N ILE A 12 -7.69 -2.06 13.84
CA ILE A 12 -8.55 -2.78 12.90
C ILE A 12 -8.17 -4.26 12.88
N ASP A 13 -9.14 -5.13 13.24
CA ASP A 13 -8.90 -6.58 13.29
C ASP A 13 -8.76 -7.22 11.91
N ASN A 14 -9.47 -6.72 10.90
CA ASN A 14 -9.39 -7.24 9.55
C ASN A 14 -8.20 -6.60 8.79
N PRO A 15 -7.16 -7.36 8.43
CA PRO A 15 -5.97 -6.83 7.75
C PRO A 15 -6.25 -6.28 6.34
N ILE A 16 -7.31 -6.74 5.65
CA ILE A 16 -7.74 -6.18 4.36
C ILE A 16 -8.28 -4.77 4.57
N LYS A 17 -9.21 -4.61 5.52
CA LYS A 17 -9.76 -3.30 5.87
C LYS A 17 -8.66 -2.34 6.34
N ALA A 18 -7.75 -2.82 7.18
CA ALA A 18 -6.62 -2.03 7.67
C ALA A 18 -5.75 -1.50 6.52
N LEU A 19 -5.55 -2.28 5.46
CA LEU A 19 -4.77 -1.86 4.30
C LEU A 19 -5.45 -0.73 3.52
N TYR A 20 -6.76 -0.83 3.30
CA TYR A 20 -7.52 0.23 2.62
C TYR A 20 -7.65 1.51 3.46
N GLU A 21 -7.77 1.41 4.78
CA GLU A 21 -7.77 2.59 5.64
C GLU A 21 -6.39 3.27 5.68
N THR A 22 -5.32 2.48 5.66
CA THR A 22 -3.95 3.01 5.53
C THR A 22 -3.75 3.73 4.20
N LYS A 23 -4.39 3.28 3.11
CA LYS A 23 -4.39 3.96 1.82
C LYS A 23 -4.85 5.41 1.93
N LYS A 24 -5.93 5.69 2.67
CA LYS A 24 -6.46 7.05 2.83
C LYS A 24 -5.37 8.00 3.33
N ILE A 25 -4.61 7.57 4.34
CA ILE A 25 -3.48 8.34 4.88
C ILE A 25 -2.39 8.53 3.80
N ALA A 26 -2.09 7.47 3.05
CA ALA A 26 -1.11 7.53 1.97
C ALA A 26 -1.52 8.53 0.87
N VAL A 27 -2.77 8.49 0.42
CA VAL A 27 -3.30 9.42 -0.60
C VAL A 27 -3.28 10.86 -0.12
N GLU A 28 -3.65 11.14 1.13
CA GLU A 28 -3.58 12.50 1.70
C GLU A 28 -2.16 13.06 1.68
N VAL A 29 -1.17 12.20 1.95
CA VAL A 29 0.24 12.60 1.97
C VAL A 29 0.80 12.73 0.55
N LEU A 30 0.36 11.88 -0.38
CA LEU A 30 0.90 11.73 -1.73
C LEU A 30 0.17 12.60 -2.75
N GLY A 31 -1.16 12.73 -2.61
CA GLY A 31 -2.02 13.46 -3.56
C GLY A 31 -1.85 14.96 -3.54
N LYS A 32 -1.23 15.53 -2.51
CA LYS A 32 -1.01 16.98 -2.36
C LYS A 32 0.22 17.52 -3.09
N LYS A 33 0.94 16.69 -3.83
CA LYS A 33 2.19 17.11 -4.49
C LYS A 33 2.02 17.21 -6.00
N GLU A 34 1.73 18.41 -6.45
CA GLU A 34 1.93 18.80 -7.85
C GLU A 34 3.39 18.57 -8.27
N LYS A 35 3.56 17.97 -9.46
CA LYS A 35 4.83 17.78 -10.17
C LYS A 35 6.04 17.39 -9.30
N SER A 36 6.09 16.16 -9.09
CA SER A 36 7.16 15.30 -8.53
C SER A 36 8.48 15.94 -8.11
N PRO A 37 8.61 16.41 -6.86
CA PRO A 37 9.93 16.65 -6.26
C PRO A 37 10.78 15.37 -6.24
N GLN A 38 10.18 14.20 -6.29
CA GLN A 38 10.87 12.91 -6.29
C GLN A 38 11.71 12.67 -7.54
N TYR A 39 11.19 13.00 -8.72
CA TYR A 39 11.96 12.87 -9.96
C TYR A 39 13.18 13.78 -9.94
N GLN A 40 13.02 15.05 -9.55
CA GLN A 40 14.13 15.99 -9.40
C GLN A 40 15.12 15.53 -8.34
N LEU A 41 14.61 15.05 -7.19
CA LEU A 41 15.45 14.55 -6.10
C LEU A 41 16.26 13.32 -6.56
N GLN A 42 15.62 12.38 -7.25
CA GLN A 42 16.29 11.20 -7.80
C GLN A 42 17.36 11.57 -8.85
N LYS A 43 17.04 12.53 -9.71
CA LYS A 43 17.91 12.93 -10.80
C LYS A 43 19.14 13.73 -10.31
N TYR A 44 18.91 14.70 -9.42
CA TYR A 44 19.94 15.66 -9.01
C TYR A 44 20.58 15.33 -7.65
N TYR A 45 19.90 14.54 -6.81
CA TYR A 45 20.37 14.20 -5.46
C TYR A 45 20.16 12.70 -5.16
N PRO A 46 20.77 11.78 -5.96
CA PRO A 46 20.49 10.34 -5.86
C PRO A 46 20.82 9.74 -4.49
N ALA A 47 21.87 10.24 -3.82
CA ALA A 47 22.21 9.78 -2.47
C ALA A 47 21.16 10.14 -1.43
N ILE A 48 20.64 11.36 -1.46
CA ILE A 48 19.57 11.83 -0.57
C ILE A 48 18.27 11.03 -0.87
N TYR A 49 17.97 10.84 -2.14
CA TYR A 49 16.81 10.04 -2.55
C TYR A 49 16.89 8.60 -2.04
N ALA A 50 18.07 7.96 -2.14
CA ALA A 50 18.30 6.61 -1.62
C ALA A 50 18.12 6.52 -0.10
N GLU A 51 18.59 7.51 0.65
CA GLU A 51 18.42 7.60 2.10
C GLU A 51 16.94 7.76 2.50
N ILE A 52 16.19 8.64 1.82
CA ILE A 52 14.76 8.84 2.05
C ILE A 52 14.00 7.54 1.78
N ARG A 53 14.30 6.89 0.66
CA ARG A 53 13.69 5.60 0.30
C ARG A 53 13.95 4.52 1.36
N LYS A 54 15.16 4.44 1.88
CA LYS A 54 15.53 3.49 2.93
C LYS A 54 14.77 3.75 4.23
N LYS A 55 14.63 5.03 4.63
CA LYS A 55 13.85 5.43 5.80
C LYS A 55 12.36 5.13 5.64
N GLU A 56 11.79 5.40 4.47
CA GLU A 56 10.40 5.08 4.15
C GLU A 56 10.15 3.56 4.21
N LEU A 57 11.04 2.76 3.62
CA LEU A 57 10.94 1.30 3.67
C LEU A 57 11.05 0.78 5.10
N SER A 58 11.97 1.30 5.90
CA SER A 58 12.11 0.90 7.32
C SER A 58 10.86 1.26 8.13
N ALA A 59 10.29 2.45 7.91
CA ALA A 59 9.11 2.90 8.65
C ALA A 59 7.84 2.13 8.29
N PHE A 60 7.66 1.86 7.00
CA PHE A 60 6.50 1.16 6.45
C PHE A 60 6.62 -0.37 6.58
N GLY A 61 7.82 -0.89 6.32
CA GLY A 61 8.05 -2.33 6.16
C GLY A 61 7.70 -3.15 7.40
N GLU A 62 8.09 -2.70 8.60
CA GLU A 62 7.78 -3.42 9.82
C GLU A 62 6.27 -3.46 10.11
N THR A 63 5.58 -2.34 9.91
CA THR A 63 4.13 -2.26 10.11
C THR A 63 3.39 -3.18 9.11
N PHE A 64 3.83 -3.19 7.85
CA PHE A 64 3.25 -4.05 6.83
C PHE A 64 3.51 -5.55 7.10
N LYS A 65 4.72 -5.92 7.53
CA LYS A 65 5.04 -7.30 7.95
C LYS A 65 4.17 -7.77 9.12
N MET A 66 3.92 -6.90 10.08
CA MET A 66 3.02 -7.22 11.21
C MET A 66 1.60 -7.50 10.70
N SER A 67 1.10 -6.70 9.77
CA SER A 67 -0.21 -6.90 9.13
C SER A 67 -0.27 -8.22 8.35
N LEU A 68 0.79 -8.56 7.59
CA LEU A 68 0.90 -9.84 6.90
C LEU A 68 0.84 -11.02 7.89
N LYS A 69 1.64 -10.98 8.95
CA LYS A 69 1.66 -12.03 9.99
C LYS A 69 0.30 -12.18 10.67
N LYS A 70 -0.38 -11.08 10.98
CA LYS A 70 -1.75 -11.09 11.53
C LYS A 70 -2.73 -11.76 10.56
N GLY A 71 -2.68 -11.41 9.28
CA GLY A 71 -3.52 -12.01 8.25
C GLY A 71 -3.24 -13.49 8.01
N MET A 72 -1.97 -13.92 8.06
CA MET A 72 -1.61 -15.33 7.99
C MET A 72 -2.15 -16.12 9.20
N LYS A 73 -1.99 -15.56 10.40
CA LYS A 73 -2.48 -16.19 11.65
C LYS A 73 -4.01 -16.32 11.68
N SER A 74 -4.73 -15.36 11.13
CA SER A 74 -6.20 -15.38 11.06
C SER A 74 -6.76 -16.19 9.88
N GLY A 75 -5.89 -16.74 9.02
CA GLY A 75 -6.26 -17.50 7.83
C GLY A 75 -6.83 -16.65 6.69
N ILE A 76 -6.67 -15.34 6.73
CA ILE A 76 -7.05 -14.41 5.66
C ILE A 76 -6.00 -14.42 4.55
N PHE A 77 -4.73 -14.45 4.92
CA PHE A 77 -3.61 -14.58 3.98
C PHE A 77 -3.05 -16.00 3.99
N ARG A 78 -2.47 -16.40 2.87
CA ARG A 78 -1.87 -17.72 2.70
C ARG A 78 -0.75 -17.97 3.74
N PRO A 79 -0.68 -19.15 4.36
CA PRO A 79 0.22 -19.42 5.49
C PRO A 79 1.71 -19.49 5.11
N SER A 80 2.02 -19.69 3.83
CA SER A 80 3.38 -19.88 3.32
C SER A 80 4.00 -18.64 2.66
N LEU A 81 3.48 -17.43 2.97
CA LEU A 81 4.01 -16.21 2.39
C LEU A 81 5.39 -15.87 2.96
N ASP A 82 6.34 -15.56 2.09
CA ASP A 82 7.56 -14.87 2.46
C ASP A 82 7.24 -13.40 2.75
N THR A 83 7.08 -13.07 4.03
CA THR A 83 6.67 -11.72 4.45
C THR A 83 7.69 -10.65 4.09
N GLN A 84 8.97 -11.00 4.03
CA GLN A 84 10.02 -10.07 3.61
C GLN A 84 9.89 -9.75 2.12
N PHE A 85 9.80 -10.77 1.28
CA PHE A 85 9.64 -10.62 -0.17
C PHE A 85 8.36 -9.83 -0.52
N ILE A 86 7.23 -10.23 0.06
CA ILE A 86 5.94 -9.57 -0.17
C ILE A 86 5.99 -8.09 0.23
N THR A 87 6.64 -7.77 1.35
CA THR A 87 6.79 -6.39 1.80
C THR A 87 7.60 -5.56 0.79
N LEU A 88 8.70 -6.09 0.28
CA LEU A 88 9.55 -5.40 -0.67
C LEU A 88 8.84 -5.18 -2.02
N ILE A 89 8.14 -6.18 -2.52
CA ILE A 89 7.38 -6.08 -3.78
C ILE A 89 6.22 -5.08 -3.64
N TYR A 90 5.48 -5.14 -2.55
CA TYR A 90 4.41 -4.19 -2.29
C TYR A 90 4.93 -2.74 -2.20
N PHE A 91 5.98 -2.52 -1.45
CA PHE A 91 6.60 -1.20 -1.32
C PHE A 91 7.12 -0.67 -2.66
N ASN A 92 7.80 -1.51 -3.44
CA ASN A 92 8.31 -1.13 -4.76
C ASN A 92 7.17 -0.81 -5.74
N GLY A 93 6.15 -1.66 -5.79
CA GLY A 93 4.98 -1.44 -6.65
C GLY A 93 4.23 -0.17 -6.28
N PHE A 94 3.98 0.05 -4.99
CA PHE A 94 3.31 1.27 -4.50
C PHE A 94 4.07 2.55 -4.88
N ARG A 95 5.39 2.52 -4.80
CA ARG A 95 6.22 3.65 -5.25
C ARG A 95 6.17 3.84 -6.77
N GLY A 96 6.13 2.74 -7.52
CA GLY A 96 6.04 2.76 -8.99
C GLY A 96 4.77 3.42 -9.52
N LEU A 97 3.68 3.46 -8.72
CA LEU A 97 2.45 4.16 -9.11
C LEU A 97 2.62 5.68 -9.26
N ARG A 98 3.71 6.23 -8.76
CA ARG A 98 4.04 7.66 -8.86
C ARG A 98 4.91 8.00 -10.07
N ASP A 99 5.27 7.00 -10.86
CA ASP A 99 6.01 7.21 -12.09
C ASP A 99 5.10 7.89 -13.11
N ILE A 100 5.35 9.18 -13.34
CA ILE A 100 4.53 9.99 -14.25
C ILE A 100 4.71 9.61 -15.73
N GLU A 101 5.75 8.87 -16.08
CA GLU A 101 5.94 8.35 -17.43
C GLU A 101 5.05 7.12 -17.67
N LEU A 102 4.80 6.32 -16.61
CA LEU A 102 3.91 5.16 -16.67
C LEU A 102 2.44 5.52 -16.37
N PHE A 103 2.23 6.45 -15.44
CA PHE A 103 0.91 6.88 -14.97
C PHE A 103 0.81 8.41 -15.04
N PRO A 104 0.74 9.00 -16.25
CA PRO A 104 0.60 10.45 -16.38
C PRO A 104 -0.69 10.94 -15.70
N PRO A 105 -0.61 12.04 -14.91
CA PRO A 105 -1.77 12.55 -14.16
C PRO A 105 -2.96 12.98 -15.01
N GLU A 106 -2.74 13.24 -16.30
CA GLU A 106 -3.76 13.59 -17.27
C GLU A 106 -4.69 12.40 -17.59
N ASP A 107 -4.14 11.18 -17.52
CA ASP A 107 -4.83 9.94 -17.92
C ASP A 107 -5.22 9.09 -16.71
N TYR A 108 -4.56 9.28 -15.56
CA TYR A 108 -4.69 8.42 -14.39
C TYR A 108 -4.99 9.21 -13.11
N ASP A 109 -6.08 8.86 -12.47
CA ASP A 109 -6.36 9.30 -11.10
C ASP A 109 -5.58 8.46 -10.10
N ILE A 110 -4.78 9.10 -9.26
CA ILE A 110 -3.88 8.43 -8.30
C ILE A 110 -4.63 7.56 -7.29
N ASP A 111 -5.81 7.99 -6.85
CA ASP A 111 -6.62 7.24 -5.90
C ASP A 111 -7.12 5.93 -6.51
N GLN A 112 -7.58 5.99 -7.77
CA GLN A 112 -8.05 4.83 -8.50
C GLN A 112 -6.94 3.83 -8.80
N ILE A 113 -5.75 4.28 -9.20
CA ILE A 113 -4.64 3.35 -9.49
C ILE A 113 -4.12 2.69 -8.22
N ILE A 114 -4.13 3.39 -7.08
CA ILE A 114 -3.79 2.80 -5.78
C ILE A 114 -4.82 1.72 -5.41
N ASP A 115 -6.11 1.96 -5.60
CA ASP A 115 -7.14 0.94 -5.37
C ASP A 115 -6.96 -0.30 -6.22
N LYS A 116 -6.70 -0.11 -7.52
CA LYS A 116 -6.42 -1.23 -8.43
C LYS A 116 -5.18 -2.02 -8.02
N PHE A 117 -4.14 -1.32 -7.57
CA PHE A 117 -2.92 -1.96 -7.10
C PHE A 117 -3.14 -2.77 -5.83
N ILE A 118 -3.87 -2.21 -4.85
CA ILE A 118 -4.20 -2.91 -3.60
C ILE A 118 -5.04 -4.16 -3.89
N ASP A 119 -6.08 -4.06 -4.72
CA ASP A 119 -6.91 -5.21 -5.09
C ASP A 119 -6.08 -6.30 -5.80
N TYR A 120 -5.28 -5.92 -6.78
CA TYR A 120 -4.37 -6.84 -7.48
C TYR A 120 -3.42 -7.55 -6.51
N HIS A 121 -2.80 -6.80 -5.61
CA HIS A 121 -1.84 -7.34 -4.66
C HIS A 121 -2.52 -8.28 -3.65
N LEU A 122 -3.68 -7.88 -3.11
CA LEU A 122 -4.43 -8.71 -2.17
C LEU A 122 -4.87 -10.03 -2.79
N ARG A 123 -5.35 -10.03 -4.04
CA ARG A 123 -5.72 -11.28 -4.75
C ARG A 123 -4.57 -12.25 -4.87
N ALA A 124 -3.33 -11.76 -4.93
CA ALA A 124 -2.14 -12.61 -4.98
C ALA A 124 -1.81 -13.29 -3.65
N ILE A 125 -2.28 -12.78 -2.51
CA ILE A 125 -1.87 -13.25 -1.18
C ILE A 125 -3.00 -13.84 -0.32
N VAL A 126 -4.27 -13.60 -0.67
CA VAL A 126 -5.42 -14.09 0.11
C VAL A 126 -5.65 -15.60 -0.04
N THR A 127 -6.26 -16.18 0.98
CA THR A 127 -6.90 -17.51 0.93
C THR A 127 -8.31 -17.39 0.35
N ALA A 128 -9.01 -18.51 0.15
CA ALA A 128 -10.43 -18.50 -0.21
C ALA A 128 -11.29 -17.73 0.82
N LYS A 129 -10.96 -17.84 2.11
CA LYS A 129 -11.59 -17.04 3.18
C LYS A 129 -11.29 -15.55 2.99
N GLY A 130 -10.05 -15.20 2.75
CA GLY A 130 -9.63 -13.81 2.52
C GLY A 130 -10.25 -13.21 1.27
N LEU A 131 -10.41 -13.99 0.20
CA LEU A 131 -11.07 -13.53 -1.03
C LEU A 131 -12.51 -13.11 -0.79
N LYS A 132 -13.28 -13.86 0.01
CA LYS A 132 -14.65 -13.48 0.40
C LYS A 132 -14.69 -12.13 1.14
N PHE A 133 -13.74 -11.90 2.05
CA PHE A 133 -13.63 -10.61 2.74
C PHE A 133 -13.31 -9.46 1.77
N LEU A 134 -12.41 -9.69 0.82
CA LEU A 134 -12.02 -8.71 -0.18
C LEU A 134 -13.20 -8.34 -1.09
N GLU A 135 -13.95 -9.32 -1.58
CA GLU A 135 -15.10 -9.12 -2.44
C GLU A 135 -16.25 -8.40 -1.70
N ASN A 136 -16.50 -8.75 -0.45
CA ASN A 136 -17.48 -8.07 0.38
C ASN A 136 -17.09 -6.60 0.64
N TYR A 137 -15.81 -6.34 0.91
CA TYR A 137 -15.32 -4.98 1.10
C TYR A 137 -15.48 -4.13 -0.17
N ASN A 138 -15.14 -4.68 -1.33
CA ASN A 138 -15.29 -4.00 -2.62
C ASN A 138 -16.76 -3.71 -2.94
N THR A 139 -17.67 -4.63 -2.63
CA THR A 139 -19.12 -4.44 -2.82
C THR A 139 -19.67 -3.32 -1.93
N LEU A 140 -19.29 -3.27 -0.66
CA LEU A 140 -19.69 -2.20 0.26
C LEU A 140 -19.21 -0.83 -0.21
N LYS A 141 -17.97 -0.76 -0.68
CA LYS A 141 -17.37 0.47 -1.21
C LYS A 141 -18.10 0.99 -2.46
N LEU A 142 -18.57 0.11 -3.33
CA LEU A 142 -19.35 0.50 -4.51
C LEU A 142 -20.73 1.06 -4.15
N ASN A 143 -21.31 0.63 -3.03
CA ASN A 143 -22.62 1.09 -2.56
C ASN A 143 -22.56 2.42 -1.77
N GLU A 144 -21.37 2.87 -1.36
CA GLU A 144 -21.14 4.14 -0.67
C GLU A 144 -20.83 5.32 -1.62
N ASN A 145 -20.60 5.05 -2.91
CA ASN A 145 -20.37 6.03 -3.98
C ASN A 145 -21.63 6.19 -4.85
#